data_a55c1e6590f458f2c5ae12eeae50fdc2
#
_entry.id   a55c1e6590f458f2c5ae12eeae50fdc2
#
_cell.length_a   1.000
_cell.length_b   1.000
_cell.length_c   1.000
_cell.angle_alpha   90.00
_cell.angle_beta   90.00
_cell.angle_gamma   90.00
#
_symmetry.space_group_name_H-M   'P 1'
#
loop_
_entity.id
_entity.type
_entity.pdbx_description
1 polymer ?
#
loop_
_entity_poly.entity_id
_entity_poly.type
_entity_poly.pdbx_seq_one_letter_code
_entity_poly.pdbx_strand_id
1 'polypeptide(L)'
;MPSAKTASLRDRRRAELLSQIQLNAHQLFAQRGFAAVTTEDIAAAAGISISTYFRHAPTKEGLLVDPVRDAIAEIVGSYSARPPDESAVEALIQVFVTRARDADELDNLDTWRHAIATAPHLLSKTMLVSETDHDKFIEQVASRMRVDPTVDVRPALLVHTSLATVKFILDRWLTTDTVTSPPFNIQLDDALRITLAGFD
;
A
#
# COMPACT_ATOMS: atom_id res chain seq x y z
N MET A 1 17.93 -9.79 -20.99
CA MET A 1 17.91 -9.89 -19.51
C MET A 1 18.35 -8.56 -18.96
N PRO A 2 17.46 -7.69 -18.44
CA PRO A 2 17.91 -6.50 -17.73
C PRO A 2 18.41 -6.93 -16.36
N SER A 3 19.67 -6.61 -16.08
CA SER A 3 20.35 -6.84 -14.82
C SER A 3 19.60 -6.13 -13.69
N ALA A 4 19.10 -6.86 -12.70
CA ALA A 4 18.60 -6.29 -11.47
C ALA A 4 19.71 -5.42 -10.87
N LYS A 5 19.53 -4.10 -10.84
CA LYS A 5 20.46 -3.17 -10.18
C LYS A 5 20.48 -3.57 -8.70
N THR A 6 21.57 -4.20 -8.28
CA THR A 6 21.82 -4.49 -6.88
C THR A 6 21.83 -3.16 -6.13
N ALA A 7 20.88 -2.94 -5.23
CA ALA A 7 20.80 -1.73 -4.42
C ALA A 7 22.16 -1.47 -3.75
N SER A 8 22.64 -0.23 -3.81
CA SER A 8 23.93 0.12 -3.22
C SER A 8 23.88 -0.07 -1.71
N LEU A 9 25.04 -0.30 -1.06
CA LEU A 9 25.13 -0.37 0.41
C LEU A 9 24.55 0.89 1.08
N ARG A 10 24.63 2.03 0.41
CA ARG A 10 24.06 3.30 0.87
C ARG A 10 22.54 3.26 0.83
N ASP A 11 21.96 2.71 -0.23
CA ASP A 11 20.50 2.62 -0.38
C ASP A 11 19.91 1.63 0.63
N ARG A 12 20.59 0.50 0.88
CA ARG A 12 20.19 -0.46 1.91
C ARG A 12 20.18 0.17 3.31
N ARG A 13 21.26 0.85 3.69
CA ARG A 13 21.35 1.55 5.00
C ARG A 13 20.29 2.64 5.13
N ARG A 14 19.96 3.31 4.01
CA ARG A 14 18.90 4.32 4.01
C ARG A 14 17.53 3.66 4.25
N ALA A 15 17.24 2.56 3.60
CA ALA A 15 15.99 1.80 3.77
C ALA A 15 15.89 1.22 5.20
N GLU A 16 16.96 0.64 5.74
CA GLU A 16 17.02 0.12 7.10
C GLU A 16 16.72 1.22 8.14
N LEU A 17 17.34 2.39 7.98
CA LEU A 17 17.09 3.51 8.89
C LEU A 17 15.66 4.02 8.79
N LEU A 18 15.08 4.13 7.58
CA LEU A 18 13.68 4.52 7.38
C LEU A 18 12.74 3.50 8.05
N SER A 19 12.98 2.21 7.87
CA SER A 19 12.19 1.15 8.53
C SER A 19 12.26 1.24 10.05
N GLN A 20 13.45 1.56 10.60
CA GLN A 20 13.62 1.78 12.04
C GLN A 20 12.82 3.00 12.52
N ILE A 21 12.86 4.12 11.79
CA ILE A 21 12.08 5.33 12.11
C ILE A 21 10.59 5.01 12.09
N GLN A 22 10.11 4.32 11.06
CA GLN A 22 8.70 3.91 10.92
C GLN A 22 8.25 3.03 12.09
N LEU A 23 9.02 1.99 12.43
CA LEU A 23 8.68 1.09 13.54
C LEU A 23 8.55 1.84 14.87
N ASN A 24 9.52 2.69 15.20
CA ASN A 24 9.46 3.49 16.43
C ASN A 24 8.26 4.46 16.42
N ALA A 25 7.99 5.09 15.28
CA ALA A 25 6.84 5.98 15.14
C ALA A 25 5.52 5.24 15.33
N HIS A 26 5.35 4.07 14.69
CA HIS A 26 4.15 3.24 14.82
C HIS A 26 3.92 2.81 16.28
N GLN A 27 4.97 2.41 17.00
CA GLN A 27 4.88 2.07 18.42
C GLN A 27 4.41 3.26 19.26
N LEU A 28 5.01 4.44 19.05
CA LEU A 28 4.63 5.65 19.75
C LEU A 28 3.18 6.07 19.42
N PHE A 29 2.79 6.03 18.17
CA PHE A 29 1.41 6.37 17.75
C PHE A 29 0.39 5.40 18.33
N ALA A 30 0.66 4.10 18.33
CA ALA A 30 -0.21 3.11 18.94
C ALA A 30 -0.38 3.31 20.45
N GLN A 31 0.70 3.70 21.15
CA GLN A 31 0.70 3.87 22.61
C GLN A 31 0.10 5.20 23.07
N ARG A 32 0.40 6.30 22.35
CA ARG A 32 0.14 7.68 22.80
C ARG A 32 -0.84 8.43 21.92
N GLY A 33 -1.23 7.87 20.78
CA GLY A 33 -2.02 8.52 19.74
C GLY A 33 -1.18 9.41 18.82
N PHE A 34 -1.56 9.48 17.55
CA PHE A 34 -0.85 10.23 16.52
C PHE A 34 -0.67 11.72 16.90
N ALA A 35 -1.72 12.35 17.41
CA ALA A 35 -1.69 13.79 17.70
C ALA A 35 -0.70 14.18 18.83
N ALA A 36 -0.51 13.28 19.80
CA ALA A 36 0.32 13.56 20.99
C ALA A 36 1.83 13.31 20.77
N VAL A 37 2.22 12.65 19.67
CA VAL A 37 3.61 12.30 19.37
C VAL A 37 4.24 13.39 18.50
N THR A 38 5.41 13.88 18.89
CA THR A 38 6.19 14.86 18.12
C THR A 38 7.25 14.19 17.25
N THR A 39 7.80 14.92 16.29
CA THR A 39 8.91 14.45 15.45
C THR A 39 10.19 14.25 16.28
N GLU A 40 10.36 15.05 17.35
CA GLU A 40 11.43 14.95 18.31
C GLU A 40 11.34 13.65 19.14
N ASP A 41 10.12 13.27 19.56
CA ASP A 41 9.89 11.99 20.24
C ASP A 41 10.32 10.81 19.36
N ILE A 42 9.95 10.85 18.05
CA ILE A 42 10.29 9.80 17.10
C ILE A 42 11.80 9.75 16.86
N ALA A 43 12.44 10.90 16.65
CA ALA A 43 13.89 10.97 16.46
C ALA A 43 14.65 10.41 17.66
N ALA A 44 14.22 10.79 18.89
CA ALA A 44 14.80 10.30 20.13
C ALA A 44 14.63 8.77 20.28
N ALA A 45 13.43 8.24 20.01
CA ALA A 45 13.15 6.80 20.06
C ALA A 45 13.98 6.00 19.04
N ALA A 46 14.21 6.57 17.85
CA ALA A 46 15.04 5.97 16.81
C ALA A 46 16.55 6.16 17.04
N GLY A 47 16.96 6.89 18.10
CA GLY A 47 18.37 7.15 18.42
C GLY A 47 19.09 8.05 17.39
N ILE A 48 18.38 8.97 16.75
CA ILE A 48 18.91 9.84 15.70
C ILE A 48 18.67 11.32 16.00
N SER A 49 19.43 12.20 15.34
CA SER A 49 19.18 13.63 15.41
C SER A 49 17.92 14.02 14.63
N ILE A 50 17.27 15.11 15.04
CA ILE A 50 16.10 15.65 14.32
C ILE A 50 16.43 16.03 12.87
N SER A 51 17.65 16.49 12.57
CA SER A 51 18.11 16.74 11.21
C SER A 51 18.20 15.45 10.38
N THR A 52 18.61 14.33 10.98
CA THR A 52 18.61 13.03 10.35
C THR A 52 17.19 12.54 10.11
N TYR A 53 16.28 12.75 11.06
CA TYR A 53 14.87 12.43 10.91
C TYR A 53 14.28 13.10 9.66
N PHE A 54 14.32 14.42 9.54
CA PHE A 54 13.74 15.15 8.42
C PHE A 54 14.35 14.82 7.05
N ARG A 55 15.57 14.33 7.02
CA ARG A 55 16.19 13.86 5.78
C ARG A 55 15.58 12.54 5.26
N HIS A 56 15.00 11.71 6.15
CA HIS A 56 14.43 10.42 5.83
C HIS A 56 12.89 10.40 5.88
N ALA A 57 12.30 11.18 6.76
CA ALA A 57 10.87 11.26 7.00
C ALA A 57 10.44 12.74 7.05
N PRO A 58 10.15 13.38 5.91
CA PRO A 58 9.84 14.82 5.85
C PRO A 58 8.56 15.20 6.60
N THR A 59 7.60 14.27 6.70
CA THR A 59 6.33 14.48 7.40
C THR A 59 6.04 13.33 8.34
N LYS A 60 5.37 13.63 9.44
CA LYS A 60 4.91 12.63 10.42
C LYS A 60 3.79 11.75 9.84
N GLU A 61 2.94 12.34 9.03
CA GLU A 61 1.85 11.69 8.31
C GLU A 61 2.37 10.62 7.33
N GLY A 62 3.45 10.94 6.63
CA GLY A 62 4.10 10.01 5.69
C GLY A 62 4.49 8.68 6.33
N LEU A 63 4.92 8.68 7.59
CA LEU A 63 5.27 7.45 8.30
C LEU A 63 4.11 6.45 8.40
N LEU A 64 2.85 6.92 8.37
CA LEU A 64 1.65 6.07 8.39
C LEU A 64 1.13 5.76 6.99
N VAL A 65 1.24 6.71 6.05
CA VAL A 65 0.57 6.64 4.74
C VAL A 65 1.48 6.08 3.65
N ASP A 66 2.76 6.42 3.68
CA ASP A 66 3.71 6.02 2.64
C ASP A 66 3.83 4.49 2.49
N PRO A 67 3.79 3.66 3.56
CA PRO A 67 3.76 2.20 3.40
C PRO A 67 2.62 1.68 2.53
N VAL A 68 1.44 2.32 2.58
CA VAL A 68 0.29 1.96 1.73
C VAL A 68 0.51 2.43 0.30
N ARG A 69 1.06 3.63 0.11
CA ARG A 69 1.40 4.16 -1.23
C ARG A 69 2.45 3.30 -1.92
N ASP A 70 3.50 2.92 -1.19
CA ASP A 70 4.56 2.07 -1.71
C ASP A 70 4.00 0.70 -2.10
N ALA A 71 3.13 0.11 -1.27
CA ALA A 71 2.45 -1.14 -1.59
C ALA A 71 1.64 -1.05 -2.89
N ILE A 72 0.93 0.04 -3.14
CA ILE A 72 0.18 0.24 -4.38
C ILE A 72 1.12 0.44 -5.57
N ALA A 73 2.20 1.20 -5.42
CA ALA A 73 3.21 1.36 -6.48
C ALA A 73 3.87 0.02 -6.86
N GLU A 74 4.13 -0.85 -5.87
CA GLU A 74 4.61 -2.22 -6.10
C GLU A 74 3.58 -3.07 -6.86
N ILE A 75 2.29 -2.97 -6.52
CA ILE A 75 1.19 -3.65 -7.22
C ILE A 75 1.17 -3.23 -8.70
N VAL A 76 1.19 -1.92 -8.98
CA VAL A 76 1.27 -1.39 -10.34
C VAL A 76 2.51 -1.88 -11.07
N GLY A 77 3.66 -1.94 -10.39
CA GLY A 77 4.91 -2.44 -10.94
C GLY A 77 4.87 -3.94 -11.28
N SER A 78 4.18 -4.75 -10.49
CA SER A 78 4.13 -6.21 -10.63
C SER A 78 3.04 -6.71 -11.58
N TYR A 79 2.00 -5.90 -11.89
CA TYR A 79 0.90 -6.32 -12.75
C TYR A 79 1.37 -6.81 -14.14
N SER A 80 2.32 -6.12 -14.75
CA SER A 80 2.86 -6.49 -16.07
C SER A 80 3.61 -7.83 -16.05
N ALA A 81 4.11 -8.26 -14.90
CA ALA A 81 4.84 -9.52 -14.75
C ALA A 81 3.91 -10.74 -14.55
N ARG A 82 2.60 -10.52 -14.41
CA ARG A 82 1.62 -11.62 -14.32
C ARG A 82 1.58 -12.44 -15.60
N PRO A 83 1.28 -13.76 -15.51
CA PRO A 83 1.16 -14.64 -16.68
C PRO A 83 0.29 -14.02 -17.79
N PRO A 84 0.69 -14.09 -19.05
CA PRO A 84 -0.02 -13.44 -20.16
C PRO A 84 -1.35 -14.11 -20.54
N ASP A 85 -1.57 -15.33 -20.07
CA ASP A 85 -2.79 -16.12 -20.24
C ASP A 85 -3.87 -15.84 -19.18
N GLU A 86 -3.51 -15.12 -18.09
CA GLU A 86 -4.51 -14.65 -17.14
C GLU A 86 -5.38 -13.55 -17.74
N SER A 87 -6.69 -13.55 -17.41
CA SER A 87 -7.57 -12.43 -17.73
C SER A 87 -7.11 -11.14 -17.03
N ALA A 88 -7.56 -9.98 -17.50
CA ALA A 88 -7.23 -8.71 -16.87
C ALA A 88 -7.79 -8.64 -15.43
N VAL A 89 -8.96 -9.22 -15.20
CA VAL A 89 -9.61 -9.33 -13.89
C VAL A 89 -8.79 -10.22 -12.95
N GLU A 90 -8.46 -11.45 -13.37
CA GLU A 90 -7.70 -12.35 -12.52
C GLU A 90 -6.32 -11.80 -12.19
N ALA A 91 -5.62 -11.21 -13.15
CA ALA A 91 -4.33 -10.58 -12.91
C ALA A 91 -4.42 -9.44 -11.88
N LEU A 92 -5.50 -8.61 -11.92
CA LEU A 92 -5.76 -7.58 -10.93
C LEU A 92 -6.00 -8.17 -9.54
N ILE A 93 -6.88 -9.16 -9.43
CA ILE A 93 -7.16 -9.83 -8.15
C ILE A 93 -5.87 -10.36 -7.56
N GLN A 94 -5.09 -11.09 -8.35
CA GLN A 94 -3.89 -11.76 -7.88
C GLN A 94 -2.78 -10.81 -7.41
N VAL A 95 -2.58 -9.65 -8.05
CA VAL A 95 -1.56 -8.71 -7.58
C VAL A 95 -1.95 -8.07 -6.24
N PHE A 96 -3.23 -7.75 -6.05
CA PHE A 96 -3.71 -7.20 -4.79
C PHE A 96 -3.68 -8.25 -3.66
N VAL A 97 -4.16 -9.45 -3.91
CA VAL A 97 -4.24 -10.54 -2.92
C VAL A 97 -2.85 -11.01 -2.52
N THR A 98 -1.92 -11.15 -3.48
CA THR A 98 -0.53 -11.53 -3.17
C THR A 98 0.12 -10.47 -2.28
N ARG A 99 -0.02 -9.19 -2.63
CA ARG A 99 0.55 -8.10 -1.83
C ARG A 99 -0.06 -8.01 -0.42
N ALA A 100 -1.37 -8.29 -0.30
CA ALA A 100 -2.05 -8.35 0.99
C ALA A 100 -1.50 -9.51 1.86
N ARG A 101 -1.27 -10.69 1.27
CA ARG A 101 -0.67 -11.84 1.95
C ARG A 101 0.73 -11.55 2.43
N ASP A 102 1.56 -10.94 1.57
CA ASP A 102 2.92 -10.57 1.95
C ASP A 102 2.93 -9.56 3.10
N ALA A 103 1.93 -8.68 3.17
CA ALA A 103 1.76 -7.74 4.29
C ALA A 103 1.36 -8.45 5.59
N ASP A 104 0.49 -9.47 5.53
CA ASP A 104 0.06 -10.26 6.69
C ASP A 104 1.23 -11.01 7.34
N GLU A 105 2.31 -11.29 6.60
CA GLU A 105 3.54 -11.93 7.09
C GLU A 105 4.51 -10.95 7.79
N LEU A 106 4.21 -9.64 7.78
CA LEU A 106 5.07 -8.65 8.43
C LEU A 106 4.83 -8.58 9.93
N ASP A 107 5.88 -8.76 10.72
CA ASP A 107 5.84 -8.73 12.20
C ASP A 107 5.27 -7.44 12.81
N ASN A 108 5.22 -6.36 12.06
CA ASN A 108 4.81 -5.04 12.52
C ASN A 108 3.45 -4.56 11.99
N LEU A 109 2.72 -5.39 11.26
CA LEU A 109 1.43 -5.01 10.66
C LEU A 109 0.40 -4.61 11.73
N ASP A 110 0.29 -5.36 12.80
CA ASP A 110 -0.61 -5.04 13.91
C ASP A 110 -0.26 -3.71 14.59
N THR A 111 1.04 -3.44 14.76
CA THR A 111 1.51 -2.17 15.33
C THR A 111 1.14 -1.00 14.43
N TRP A 112 1.36 -1.13 13.11
CA TRP A 112 0.92 -0.12 12.14
C TRP A 112 -0.60 0.06 12.15
N ARG A 113 -1.36 -1.05 12.20
CA ARG A 113 -2.82 -1.01 12.27
C ARG A 113 -3.32 -0.24 13.49
N HIS A 114 -2.77 -0.49 14.66
CA HIS A 114 -3.12 0.26 15.88
C HIS A 114 -2.71 1.74 15.76
N ALA A 115 -1.56 2.02 15.16
CA ALA A 115 -1.08 3.38 14.95
C ALA A 115 -2.00 4.18 14.03
N ILE A 116 -2.36 3.64 12.85
CA ILE A 116 -3.23 4.33 11.87
C ILE A 116 -4.67 4.49 12.40
N ALA A 117 -5.15 3.57 13.24
CA ALA A 117 -6.44 3.69 13.89
C ALA A 117 -6.55 4.93 14.80
N THR A 118 -5.43 5.49 15.25
CA THR A 118 -5.41 6.77 16.02
C THR A 118 -5.53 8.01 15.12
N ALA A 119 -5.44 7.86 13.79
CA ALA A 119 -5.55 8.94 12.80
C ALA A 119 -6.20 8.47 11.48
N PRO A 120 -7.41 7.88 11.51
CA PRO A 120 -8.03 7.23 10.34
C PRO A 120 -8.27 8.21 9.18
N HIS A 121 -8.40 9.50 9.48
CA HIS A 121 -8.59 10.55 8.48
C HIS A 121 -7.40 10.70 7.52
N LEU A 122 -6.21 10.20 7.86
CA LEU A 122 -5.04 10.29 6.99
C LEU A 122 -5.21 9.45 5.72
N LEU A 123 -5.75 8.23 5.83
CA LEU A 123 -6.03 7.38 4.66
C LEU A 123 -7.23 7.89 3.84
N SER A 124 -8.22 8.51 4.48
CA SER A 124 -9.41 9.02 3.78
C SER A 124 -9.17 10.32 3.01
N LYS A 125 -8.22 11.14 3.45
CA LYS A 125 -7.89 12.43 2.81
C LYS A 125 -6.76 12.35 1.81
N THR A 126 -6.04 11.24 1.77
CA THR A 126 -4.84 11.10 0.97
C THR A 126 -5.11 10.31 -0.30
N MET A 127 -4.64 10.82 -1.45
CA MET A 127 -4.53 10.00 -2.66
C MET A 127 -3.48 8.93 -2.43
N LEU A 128 -3.92 7.67 -2.37
CA LEU A 128 -3.03 6.51 -2.16
C LEU A 128 -2.30 6.10 -3.44
N VAL A 129 -2.78 6.54 -4.59
CA VAL A 129 -2.20 6.29 -5.91
C VAL A 129 -1.77 7.61 -6.51
N SER A 130 -0.54 7.72 -7.01
CA SER A 130 -0.12 8.90 -7.79
C SER A 130 -0.84 8.92 -9.15
N GLU A 131 -1.05 10.11 -9.73
CA GLU A 131 -1.63 10.22 -11.07
C GLU A 131 -0.82 9.40 -12.10
N THR A 132 0.51 9.45 -12.02
CA THR A 132 1.39 8.69 -12.89
C THR A 132 1.20 7.17 -12.75
N ASP A 133 1.10 6.65 -11.54
CA ASP A 133 0.87 5.22 -11.31
C ASP A 133 -0.54 4.80 -11.73
N HIS A 134 -1.51 5.68 -11.53
CA HIS A 134 -2.88 5.45 -11.94
C HIS A 134 -2.98 5.31 -13.47
N ASP A 135 -2.44 6.26 -14.22
CA ASP A 135 -2.44 6.24 -15.69
C ASP A 135 -1.68 5.02 -16.22
N LYS A 136 -0.50 4.74 -15.65
CA LYS A 136 0.29 3.56 -15.98
C LYS A 136 -0.48 2.27 -15.74
N PHE A 137 -1.26 2.19 -14.66
CA PHE A 137 -2.05 1.00 -14.35
C PHE A 137 -3.16 0.79 -15.39
N ILE A 138 -3.86 1.86 -15.79
CA ILE A 138 -4.87 1.81 -16.86
C ILE A 138 -4.24 1.33 -18.18
N GLU A 139 -3.09 1.87 -18.56
CA GLU A 139 -2.36 1.45 -19.78
C GLU A 139 -1.97 -0.03 -19.73
N GLN A 140 -1.49 -0.53 -18.61
CA GLN A 140 -1.13 -1.93 -18.44
C GLN A 140 -2.35 -2.86 -18.56
N VAL A 141 -3.49 -2.47 -17.95
CA VAL A 141 -4.75 -3.21 -18.04
C VAL A 141 -5.27 -3.20 -19.48
N ALA A 142 -5.27 -2.05 -20.16
CA ALA A 142 -5.68 -1.91 -21.55
C ALA A 142 -4.81 -2.77 -22.48
N SER A 143 -3.51 -2.79 -22.26
CA SER A 143 -2.57 -3.64 -23.01
C SER A 143 -2.90 -5.12 -22.86
N ARG A 144 -3.23 -5.60 -21.67
CA ARG A 144 -3.64 -6.99 -21.42
C ARG A 144 -4.96 -7.30 -22.08
N MET A 145 -5.93 -6.38 -22.03
CA MET A 145 -7.22 -6.51 -22.71
C MET A 145 -7.14 -6.36 -24.23
N ARG A 146 -5.98 -5.88 -24.75
CA ARG A 146 -5.75 -5.58 -26.19
C ARG A 146 -6.74 -4.55 -26.73
N VAL A 147 -6.99 -3.51 -25.96
CA VAL A 147 -7.89 -2.40 -26.33
C VAL A 147 -7.16 -1.05 -26.21
N ASP A 148 -7.71 -0.04 -26.88
CA ASP A 148 -7.24 1.34 -26.77
C ASP A 148 -7.96 2.03 -25.59
N PRO A 149 -7.24 2.44 -24.53
CA PRO A 149 -7.85 3.06 -23.35
C PRO A 149 -8.49 4.44 -23.64
N THR A 150 -8.18 5.06 -24.78
CA THR A 150 -8.82 6.34 -25.17
C THR A 150 -10.24 6.14 -25.73
N VAL A 151 -10.59 4.93 -26.14
CA VAL A 151 -11.88 4.57 -26.74
C VAL A 151 -12.66 3.61 -25.83
N ASP A 152 -11.97 2.66 -25.21
CA ASP A 152 -12.57 1.64 -24.34
C ASP A 152 -12.43 2.03 -22.87
N VAL A 153 -13.55 2.27 -22.20
CA VAL A 153 -13.59 2.70 -20.80
C VAL A 153 -13.35 1.56 -19.80
N ARG A 154 -13.42 0.29 -20.24
CA ARG A 154 -13.31 -0.87 -19.34
C ARG A 154 -12.01 -0.93 -18.56
N PRO A 155 -10.81 -0.66 -19.14
CA PRO A 155 -9.56 -0.64 -18.38
C PRO A 155 -9.60 0.37 -17.21
N ALA A 156 -10.08 1.58 -17.46
CA ALA A 156 -10.21 2.60 -16.43
C ALA A 156 -11.22 2.20 -15.34
N LEU A 157 -12.38 1.67 -15.74
CA LEU A 157 -13.38 1.18 -14.78
C LEU A 157 -12.85 0.04 -13.92
N LEU A 158 -12.12 -0.92 -14.50
CA LEU A 158 -11.48 -2.01 -13.77
C LEU A 158 -10.51 -1.48 -12.70
N VAL A 159 -9.62 -0.57 -13.07
CA VAL A 159 -8.65 0.03 -12.14
C VAL A 159 -9.37 0.81 -11.04
N HIS A 160 -10.31 1.69 -11.38
CA HIS A 160 -11.06 2.47 -10.40
C HIS A 160 -11.85 1.59 -9.44
N THR A 161 -12.57 0.58 -9.96
CA THR A 161 -13.35 -0.34 -9.13
C THR A 161 -12.45 -1.14 -8.19
N SER A 162 -11.32 -1.63 -8.68
CA SER A 162 -10.34 -2.36 -7.86
C SER A 162 -9.81 -1.48 -6.72
N LEU A 163 -9.36 -0.27 -7.01
CA LEU A 163 -8.82 0.65 -6.00
C LEU A 163 -9.88 1.07 -4.97
N ALA A 164 -11.12 1.31 -5.42
CA ALA A 164 -12.23 1.62 -4.51
C ALA A 164 -12.57 0.44 -3.59
N THR A 165 -12.55 -0.79 -4.13
CA THR A 165 -12.77 -2.02 -3.35
C THR A 165 -11.67 -2.23 -2.33
N VAL A 166 -10.41 -2.10 -2.73
CA VAL A 166 -9.25 -2.20 -1.83
C VAL A 166 -9.37 -1.18 -0.69
N LYS A 167 -9.67 0.08 -1.03
CA LYS A 167 -9.85 1.12 -0.01
C LYS A 167 -10.98 0.79 0.95
N PHE A 168 -12.13 0.36 0.46
CA PHE A 168 -13.28 -0.01 1.31
C PHE A 168 -12.93 -1.16 2.27
N ILE A 169 -12.28 -2.21 1.77
CA ILE A 169 -11.88 -3.35 2.60
C ILE A 169 -10.80 -2.96 3.61
N LEU A 170 -9.84 -2.11 3.22
CA LEU A 170 -8.82 -1.59 4.13
C LEU A 170 -9.45 -0.77 5.28
N ASP A 171 -10.35 0.17 4.96
CA ASP A 171 -11.03 0.99 5.96
C ASP A 171 -11.85 0.10 6.92
N ARG A 172 -12.55 -0.91 6.38
CA ARG A 172 -13.29 -1.88 7.17
C ARG A 172 -12.38 -2.71 8.07
N TRP A 173 -11.30 -3.26 7.53
CA TRP A 173 -10.33 -4.07 8.29
C TRP A 173 -9.68 -3.28 9.43
N LEU A 174 -9.40 -1.99 9.23
CA LEU A 174 -8.84 -1.12 10.27
C LEU A 174 -9.80 -0.90 11.45
N THR A 175 -11.11 -0.99 11.23
CA THR A 175 -12.15 -0.72 12.25
C THR A 175 -12.76 -1.96 12.85
N THR A 176 -12.49 -3.15 12.28
CA THR A 176 -13.10 -4.42 12.72
C THR A 176 -12.16 -5.18 13.66
N ASP A 177 -12.75 -5.94 14.62
CA ASP A 177 -11.96 -6.81 15.48
C ASP A 177 -11.33 -7.97 14.69
N THR A 178 -10.00 -8.11 14.80
CA THR A 178 -9.23 -9.15 14.09
C THR A 178 -9.47 -10.56 14.62
N VAL A 179 -9.91 -10.71 15.87
CA VAL A 179 -10.08 -12.03 16.49
C VAL A 179 -11.21 -12.82 15.84
N THR A 180 -12.23 -12.13 15.35
CA THR A 180 -13.44 -12.75 14.79
C THR A 180 -13.57 -12.64 13.29
N SER A 181 -12.71 -11.86 12.65
CA SER A 181 -12.78 -11.58 11.21
C SER A 181 -11.79 -12.43 10.40
N PRO A 182 -12.13 -12.81 9.15
CA PRO A 182 -11.17 -13.45 8.26
C PRO A 182 -9.92 -12.56 8.05
N PRO A 183 -8.75 -13.14 7.70
CA PRO A 183 -7.56 -12.40 7.31
C PRO A 183 -7.85 -11.39 6.21
N PHE A 184 -7.06 -10.29 6.18
CA PHE A 184 -7.27 -9.19 5.23
C PHE A 184 -7.24 -9.64 3.76
N ASN A 185 -6.29 -10.50 3.41
CA ASN A 185 -6.15 -11.05 2.05
C ASN A 185 -7.38 -11.86 1.61
N ILE A 186 -8.03 -12.59 2.51
CA ILE A 186 -9.26 -13.36 2.20
C ILE A 186 -10.44 -12.42 1.96
N GLN A 187 -10.64 -11.42 2.86
CA GLN A 187 -11.69 -10.42 2.67
C GLN A 187 -11.52 -9.65 1.36
N LEU A 188 -10.28 -9.36 1.00
CA LEU A 188 -9.96 -8.62 -0.22
C LEU A 188 -10.22 -9.46 -1.47
N ASP A 189 -9.81 -10.74 -1.49
CA ASP A 189 -10.09 -11.67 -2.61
C ASP A 189 -11.60 -11.77 -2.88
N ASP A 190 -12.38 -12.07 -1.84
CA ASP A 190 -13.84 -12.18 -1.94
C ASP A 190 -14.47 -10.89 -2.48
N ALA A 191 -14.07 -9.73 -1.96
CA ALA A 191 -14.64 -8.45 -2.39
C ALA A 191 -14.28 -8.09 -3.83
N LEU A 192 -13.03 -8.33 -4.25
CA LEU A 192 -12.60 -8.10 -5.63
C LEU A 192 -13.33 -9.02 -6.60
N ARG A 193 -13.51 -10.30 -6.28
CA ARG A 193 -14.29 -11.23 -7.13
C ARG A 193 -15.75 -10.78 -7.28
N ILE A 194 -16.37 -10.31 -6.21
CA ILE A 194 -17.76 -9.79 -6.27
C ILE A 194 -17.83 -8.53 -7.13
N THR A 195 -16.92 -7.59 -6.95
CA THR A 195 -16.99 -6.27 -7.60
C THR A 195 -16.53 -6.29 -9.07
N LEU A 196 -15.65 -7.23 -9.43
CA LEU A 196 -15.08 -7.32 -10.77
C LEU A 196 -15.75 -8.39 -11.66
N ALA A 197 -16.70 -9.18 -11.15
CA ALA A 197 -17.35 -10.27 -11.88
C ALA A 197 -18.06 -9.85 -13.19
N GLY A 198 -18.36 -8.56 -13.36
CA GLY A 198 -19.02 -8.04 -14.55
C GLY A 198 -18.07 -7.65 -15.69
N PHE A 199 -16.76 -7.83 -15.54
CA PHE A 199 -15.74 -7.40 -16.50
C PHE A 199 -15.06 -8.54 -17.26
N ASP A 200 -15.32 -9.80 -16.89
CA ASP A 200 -14.82 -11.01 -17.58
C ASP A 200 -15.54 -11.28 -18.91
#